data_8f6f9d07a4c945ca8ee43459017616d3
#
_entry.id   8f6f9d07a4c945ca8ee43459017616d3
#
_cell.length_a   1.000
_cell.length_b   1.000
_cell.length_c   1.000
_cell.angle_alpha   90.00
_cell.angle_beta   90.00
_cell.angle_gamma   90.00
#
_symmetry.space_group_name_H-M   'P 1'
#
loop_
_entity.id
_entity.type
_entity.pdbx_description
1 polymer ?
#
loop_
_entity_poly.entity_id
_entity_poly.type
_entity_poly.pdbx_seq_one_letter_code
_entity_poly.pdbx_strand_id
1 'polypeptide(L)'
;MGRFKKDGKKEVPAINTGSMSDIIFMFLFFFMVITKMRENTLFVKVQPPQATEVQKLEKKSLVSSIYIGVPMKSAQYGTEPRIQLNDQFGEPSDIQEFIAKEKQSKIESDRPFLTTSLKVDGEVKMGIVTDVKQELRKANAFKISYATRKKVK
;
A
#
# COMPACT_ATOMS: atom_id res chain seq x y z
N MET A 1 -22.79 -52.01 -56.62
CA MET A 1 -23.63 -51.05 -55.90
C MET A 1 -22.89 -50.56 -54.70
N GLY A 2 -22.37 -49.36 -54.82
CA GLY A 2 -21.69 -48.71 -53.71
C GLY A 2 -22.67 -48.23 -52.67
N ARG A 3 -22.74 -48.91 -51.57
CA ARG A 3 -23.38 -48.36 -50.40
C ARG A 3 -22.47 -47.30 -49.83
N PHE A 4 -22.81 -46.05 -50.08
CA PHE A 4 -22.24 -44.98 -49.30
C PHE A 4 -22.77 -45.03 -47.88
N LYS A 5 -22.04 -45.65 -46.98
CA LYS A 5 -22.26 -45.49 -45.57
C LYS A 5 -21.90 -44.02 -45.22
N LYS A 6 -22.93 -43.25 -45.09
CA LYS A 6 -22.85 -41.89 -44.58
C LYS A 6 -22.87 -41.99 -43.05
N ASP A 7 -21.80 -42.54 -42.48
CA ASP A 7 -21.55 -42.47 -41.06
C ASP A 7 -20.53 -41.39 -40.79
N GLY A 8 -21.02 -40.20 -40.81
CA GLY A 8 -20.25 -39.05 -40.47
C GLY A 8 -21.00 -38.12 -39.56
N LYS A 9 -21.58 -38.62 -38.47
CA LYS A 9 -21.77 -37.78 -37.34
C LYS A 9 -20.39 -37.47 -36.79
N LYS A 10 -19.81 -36.41 -37.28
CA LYS A 10 -18.72 -35.77 -36.56
C LYS A 10 -19.31 -35.33 -35.24
N GLU A 11 -19.15 -36.18 -34.23
CA GLU A 11 -19.38 -35.74 -32.87
C GLU A 11 -18.44 -34.55 -32.65
N VAL A 12 -19.05 -33.39 -32.54
CA VAL A 12 -18.33 -32.19 -32.08
C VAL A 12 -17.74 -32.57 -30.73
N PRO A 13 -16.40 -32.56 -30.59
CA PRO A 13 -15.81 -32.90 -29.30
C PRO A 13 -16.46 -32.02 -28.24
N ALA A 14 -17.04 -32.67 -27.23
CA ALA A 14 -17.64 -31.94 -26.11
C ALA A 14 -16.62 -30.96 -25.57
N ILE A 15 -16.98 -29.70 -25.62
CA ILE A 15 -16.15 -28.63 -25.01
C ILE A 15 -15.99 -29.03 -23.56
N ASN A 16 -14.75 -29.28 -23.19
CA ASN A 16 -14.45 -29.66 -21.82
C ASN A 16 -14.59 -28.41 -20.91
N THR A 17 -15.79 -28.17 -20.41
CA THR A 17 -16.12 -27.07 -19.53
C THR A 17 -15.36 -27.13 -18.19
N GLY A 18 -14.84 -28.31 -17.83
CA GLY A 18 -13.99 -28.45 -16.64
C GLY A 18 -12.67 -27.71 -16.75
N SER A 19 -12.05 -27.65 -17.95
CA SER A 19 -10.81 -26.91 -18.15
C SER A 19 -11.03 -25.40 -18.15
N MET A 20 -12.19 -24.91 -18.59
CA MET A 20 -12.54 -23.48 -18.54
C MET A 20 -12.74 -23.01 -17.10
N SER A 21 -13.38 -23.83 -16.26
CA SER A 21 -13.54 -23.54 -14.83
C SER A 21 -12.19 -23.46 -14.11
N ASP A 22 -11.26 -24.34 -14.46
CA ASP A 22 -9.92 -24.35 -13.90
C ASP A 22 -9.14 -23.08 -14.26
N ILE A 23 -9.21 -22.65 -15.54
CA ILE A 23 -8.58 -21.41 -16.00
C ILE A 23 -9.16 -20.21 -15.25
N ILE A 24 -10.47 -20.11 -15.11
CA ILE A 24 -11.13 -19.02 -14.36
C ILE A 24 -10.71 -19.07 -12.90
N PHE A 25 -10.65 -20.22 -12.28
CA PHE A 25 -10.22 -20.40 -10.90
C PHE A 25 -8.76 -20.00 -10.72
N MET A 26 -7.88 -20.35 -11.65
CA MET A 26 -6.48 -19.94 -11.65
C MET A 26 -6.33 -18.43 -11.79
N PHE A 27 -7.11 -17.78 -12.65
CA PHE A 27 -7.13 -16.32 -12.75
C PHE A 27 -7.60 -15.66 -11.47
N LEU A 28 -8.65 -16.13 -10.85
CA LEU A 28 -9.15 -15.61 -9.57
C LEU A 28 -8.12 -15.78 -8.47
N PHE A 29 -7.46 -16.93 -8.41
CA PHE A 29 -6.37 -17.17 -7.45
C PHE A 29 -5.19 -16.24 -7.69
N PHE A 30 -4.80 -16.06 -8.95
CA PHE A 30 -3.71 -15.16 -9.34
C PHE A 30 -4.01 -13.71 -8.96
N PHE A 31 -5.23 -13.22 -9.25
CA PHE A 31 -5.66 -11.89 -8.83
C PHE A 31 -5.69 -11.73 -7.32
N MET A 32 -6.12 -12.76 -6.60
CA MET A 32 -6.13 -12.75 -5.14
C MET A 32 -4.71 -12.65 -4.56
N VAL A 33 -3.76 -13.37 -5.13
CA VAL A 33 -2.34 -13.33 -4.74
C VAL A 33 -1.75 -11.95 -5.03
N ILE A 34 -2.01 -11.38 -6.22
CA ILE A 34 -1.53 -10.04 -6.60
C ILE A 34 -2.09 -8.98 -5.66
N THR A 35 -3.37 -9.06 -5.32
CA THR A 35 -3.99 -8.09 -4.40
C THR A 35 -3.40 -8.17 -2.99
N LYS A 36 -3.03 -9.35 -2.54
CA LYS A 36 -2.36 -9.53 -1.23
C LYS A 36 -0.90 -9.11 -1.23
N MET A 37 -0.23 -9.18 -2.37
CA MET A 37 1.17 -8.76 -2.49
C MET A 37 1.37 -7.24 -2.54
N ARG A 38 0.30 -6.46 -2.55
CA ARG A 38 0.37 -4.99 -2.45
C ARG A 38 0.51 -4.49 -1.01
N GLU A 39 1.06 -5.29 -0.12
CA GLU A 39 1.50 -4.75 1.16
C GLU A 39 2.74 -3.87 0.94
N ASN A 40 2.68 -2.67 1.49
CA ASN A 40 3.81 -1.75 1.39
C ASN A 40 5.07 -2.40 1.96
N THR A 41 6.07 -2.57 1.12
CA THR A 41 7.35 -3.10 1.55
C THR A 41 8.05 -2.05 2.40
N LEU A 42 8.30 -2.37 3.67
CA LEU A 42 9.03 -1.49 4.56
C LEU A 42 10.52 -1.53 4.26
N PHE A 43 11.06 -0.42 3.80
CA PHE A 43 12.50 -0.24 3.61
C PHE A 43 13.19 0.36 4.84
N VAL A 44 12.41 0.89 5.77
CA VAL A 44 12.90 1.47 7.01
C VAL A 44 12.42 0.67 8.22
N LYS A 45 13.28 0.58 9.22
CA LYS A 45 12.91 0.00 10.52
C LYS A 45 12.13 1.04 11.31
N VAL A 46 10.90 0.73 11.64
CA VAL A 46 10.02 1.60 12.41
C VAL A 46 9.53 0.86 13.66
N GLN A 47 9.98 1.35 14.81
CA GLN A 47 9.44 0.95 16.10
C GLN A 47 8.66 2.14 16.67
N PRO A 48 7.32 2.14 16.57
CA PRO A 48 6.55 3.29 17.04
C PRO A 48 6.67 3.45 18.54
N PRO A 49 6.75 4.70 19.05
CA PRO A 49 6.79 4.97 20.47
C PRO A 49 5.50 4.53 21.15
N GLN A 50 5.59 4.26 22.44
CA GLN A 50 4.44 3.88 23.25
C GLN A 50 3.61 5.12 23.62
N ALA A 51 2.30 4.96 23.55
CA ALA A 51 1.36 5.99 23.98
C ALA A 51 0.28 5.40 24.89
N THR A 52 -0.23 6.23 25.78
CA THR A 52 -1.28 5.82 26.73
C THR A 52 -2.65 5.72 26.09
N GLU A 53 -2.93 6.61 25.14
CA GLU A 53 -4.19 6.63 24.40
C GLU A 53 -3.93 6.34 22.93
N VAL A 54 -4.58 5.29 22.40
CA VAL A 54 -4.46 4.90 21.00
C VAL A 54 -5.84 4.72 20.43
N GLN A 55 -6.12 5.46 19.35
CA GLN A 55 -7.33 5.31 18.57
C GLN A 55 -7.01 4.61 17.24
N LYS A 56 -7.87 3.67 16.86
CA LYS A 56 -7.75 2.98 15.58
C LYS A 56 -8.35 3.82 14.46
N LEU A 57 -7.63 3.95 13.35
CA LEU A 57 -8.14 4.63 12.17
C LEU A 57 -9.22 3.77 11.50
N GLU A 58 -10.41 4.36 11.29
CA GLU A 58 -11.57 3.62 10.81
C GLU A 58 -11.49 3.24 9.32
N LYS A 59 -10.96 4.12 8.47
CA LYS A 59 -10.91 3.91 7.01
C LYS A 59 -9.48 3.87 6.49
N LYS A 60 -8.96 2.67 6.30
CA LYS A 60 -7.59 2.48 5.76
C LYS A 60 -7.43 3.01 4.33
N SER A 61 -8.47 3.02 3.53
CA SER A 61 -8.43 3.53 2.15
C SER A 61 -8.17 5.04 2.05
N LEU A 62 -8.47 5.78 3.11
CA LEU A 62 -8.27 7.22 3.21
C LEU A 62 -7.00 7.59 3.98
N VAL A 63 -6.15 6.63 4.27
CA VAL A 63 -4.92 6.83 5.03
C VAL A 63 -3.72 6.71 4.10
N SER A 64 -2.96 7.78 4.01
CA SER A 64 -1.65 7.79 3.35
C SER A 64 -0.57 7.63 4.40
N SER A 65 0.29 6.65 4.24
CA SER A 65 1.33 6.33 5.22
C SER A 65 2.68 6.91 4.82
N ILE A 66 3.31 7.59 5.74
CA ILE A 66 4.69 8.06 5.63
C ILE A 66 5.49 7.39 6.74
N TYR A 67 6.57 6.73 6.35
CA TYR A 67 7.45 6.01 7.27
C TYR A 67 8.75 6.79 7.44
N ILE A 68 9.19 6.98 8.65
CA ILE A 68 10.45 7.64 8.98
C ILE A 68 11.26 6.74 9.90
N GLY A 69 12.42 6.33 9.45
CA GLY A 69 13.29 5.46 10.23
C GLY A 69 14.60 5.16 9.52
N VAL A 70 15.43 4.39 10.19
CA VAL A 70 16.71 3.95 9.64
C VAL A 70 16.47 2.84 8.62
N PRO A 71 17.11 2.87 7.42
CA PRO A 71 16.97 1.82 6.44
C PRO A 71 17.36 0.43 6.97
N MET A 72 16.58 -0.59 6.64
CA MET A 72 16.90 -1.98 7.01
C MET A 72 18.20 -2.46 6.39
N LYS A 73 18.47 -2.04 5.16
CA LYS A 73 19.70 -2.34 4.44
C LYS A 73 20.71 -1.18 4.56
N SER A 74 21.26 -1.00 5.75
CA SER A 74 22.21 0.08 6.03
C SER A 74 23.44 0.07 5.13
N ALA A 75 23.86 -1.09 4.64
CA ALA A 75 24.98 -1.23 3.71
C ALA A 75 24.75 -0.55 2.36
N GLN A 76 23.49 -0.47 1.90
CA GLN A 76 23.12 0.14 0.62
C GLN A 76 22.67 1.59 0.75
N TYR A 77 21.97 1.92 1.82
CA TYR A 77 21.26 3.21 1.98
C TYR A 77 21.81 4.07 3.10
N GLY A 78 22.79 3.58 3.86
CA GLY A 78 23.38 4.29 4.98
C GLY A 78 22.63 4.08 6.29
N THR A 79 23.16 4.67 7.35
CA THR A 79 22.64 4.55 8.72
C THR A 79 21.80 5.75 9.15
N GLU A 80 21.67 6.77 8.30
CA GLU A 80 20.89 7.95 8.59
C GLU A 80 19.39 7.68 8.43
N PRO A 81 18.53 8.29 9.25
CA PRO A 81 17.09 8.20 9.10
C PRO A 81 16.63 8.72 7.74
N ARG A 82 15.77 7.97 7.09
CA ARG A 82 15.19 8.32 5.79
C ARG A 82 13.68 8.31 5.84
N ILE A 83 13.08 9.04 4.92
CA ILE A 83 11.64 9.11 4.74
C ILE A 83 11.26 8.14 3.64
N GLN A 84 10.28 7.30 3.90
CA GLN A 84 9.68 6.40 2.90
C GLN A 84 8.26 6.86 2.61
N LEU A 85 8.01 7.19 1.35
CA LEU A 85 6.69 7.54 0.82
C LEU A 85 6.16 6.33 0.03
N ASN A 86 5.18 5.62 0.59
CA ASN A 86 4.72 4.33 0.08
C ASN A 86 5.89 3.34 -0.06
N ASP A 87 6.27 3.00 -1.29
CA ASP A 87 7.32 1.99 -1.59
C ASP A 87 8.66 2.61 -2.01
N GLN A 88 8.82 3.91 -1.88
CA GLN A 88 10.01 4.62 -2.34
C GLN A 88 10.58 5.52 -1.25
N PHE A 89 11.91 5.65 -1.25
CA PHE A 89 12.55 6.69 -0.45
C PHE A 89 12.29 8.06 -1.07
N GLY A 90 12.04 9.04 -0.22
CA GLY A 90 11.80 10.42 -0.62
C GLY A 90 12.47 11.41 0.30
N GLU A 91 12.53 12.63 -0.16
CA GLU A 91 12.95 13.78 0.63
C GLU A 91 11.74 14.56 1.13
N PRO A 92 11.89 15.45 2.12
CA PRO A 92 10.78 16.30 2.58
C PRO A 92 10.10 17.09 1.47
N SER A 93 10.87 17.53 0.45
CA SER A 93 10.34 18.24 -0.71
C SER A 93 9.37 17.41 -1.56
N ASP A 94 9.54 16.09 -1.58
CA ASP A 94 8.70 15.18 -2.37
C ASP A 94 7.32 14.96 -1.75
N ILE A 95 7.13 15.33 -0.51
CA ILE A 95 5.87 15.12 0.24
C ILE A 95 4.71 15.87 -0.41
N GLN A 96 4.95 17.09 -0.91
CA GLN A 96 3.91 17.89 -1.54
C GLN A 96 3.38 17.20 -2.80
N GLU A 97 4.26 16.67 -3.63
CA GLU A 97 3.89 15.91 -4.83
C GLU A 97 3.18 14.60 -4.46
N PHE A 98 3.69 13.90 -3.45
CA PHE A 98 3.08 12.69 -2.93
C PHE A 98 1.64 12.92 -2.47
N ILE A 99 1.40 13.95 -1.67
CA ILE A 99 0.06 14.29 -1.20
C ILE A 99 -0.86 14.72 -2.36
N ALA A 100 -0.32 15.46 -3.33
CA ALA A 100 -1.08 15.83 -4.52
C ALA A 100 -1.55 14.60 -5.31
N LYS A 101 -0.66 13.63 -5.52
CA LYS A 101 -1.00 12.36 -6.16
C LYS A 101 -2.06 11.57 -5.38
N GLU A 102 -1.91 11.50 -4.05
CA GLU A 102 -2.87 10.83 -3.19
C GLU A 102 -4.25 11.48 -3.24
N LYS A 103 -4.32 12.81 -3.24
CA LYS A 103 -5.57 13.55 -3.41
C LYS A 103 -6.23 13.31 -4.77
N GLN A 104 -5.43 13.27 -5.82
CA GLN A 104 -5.94 12.99 -7.18
C GLN A 104 -6.50 11.57 -7.33
N SER A 105 -5.94 10.61 -6.62
CA SER A 105 -6.39 9.22 -6.63
C SER A 105 -7.70 9.00 -5.89
N LYS A 106 -8.13 9.96 -5.08
CA LYS A 106 -9.36 9.88 -4.30
C LYS A 106 -10.50 10.66 -4.95
N ILE A 107 -11.74 10.22 -4.67
CA ILE A 107 -12.94 10.93 -5.08
C ILE A 107 -12.98 12.30 -4.38
N GLU A 108 -13.52 13.29 -5.05
CA GLU A 108 -13.56 14.67 -4.54
C GLU A 108 -14.22 14.77 -3.16
N SER A 109 -15.27 13.98 -2.91
CA SER A 109 -15.95 13.91 -1.61
C SER A 109 -15.09 13.34 -0.49
N ASP A 110 -14.12 12.47 -0.81
CA ASP A 110 -13.25 11.81 0.17
C ASP A 110 -11.97 12.60 0.46
N ARG A 111 -11.60 13.53 -0.40
CA ARG A 111 -10.38 14.35 -0.25
C ARG A 111 -10.26 15.07 1.09
N PRO A 112 -11.32 15.69 1.64
CA PRO A 112 -11.25 16.34 2.95
C PRO A 112 -11.00 15.38 4.11
N PHE A 113 -11.34 14.10 3.94
CA PHE A 113 -11.16 13.07 4.97
C PHE A 113 -9.84 12.32 4.87
N LEU A 114 -9.00 12.67 3.90
CA LEU A 114 -7.68 12.06 3.75
C LEU A 114 -6.82 12.34 4.99
N THR A 115 -6.39 11.26 5.63
CA THR A 115 -5.56 11.31 6.82
C THR A 115 -4.14 10.84 6.49
N THR A 116 -3.14 11.62 6.88
CA THR A 116 -1.74 11.21 6.77
C THR A 116 -1.30 10.54 8.05
N SER A 117 -0.93 9.28 7.96
CA SER A 117 -0.38 8.53 9.10
C SER A 117 1.14 8.61 9.09
N LEU A 118 1.70 9.22 10.10
CA LEU A 118 3.15 9.27 10.31
C LEU A 118 3.57 8.10 11.19
N LYS A 119 4.32 7.19 10.61
CA LYS A 119 4.93 6.07 11.31
C LYS A 119 6.41 6.37 11.52
N VAL A 120 6.71 6.94 12.66
CA VAL A 120 8.04 7.41 13.02
C VAL A 120 8.66 6.45 14.02
N ASP A 121 9.93 6.09 13.78
CA ASP A 121 10.71 5.35 14.77
C ASP A 121 11.00 6.25 15.99
N GLY A 122 10.92 5.67 17.19
CA GLY A 122 11.13 6.40 18.43
C GLY A 122 12.53 7.04 18.60
N GLU A 123 13.51 6.54 17.85
CA GLU A 123 14.90 7.03 17.90
C GLU A 123 15.21 8.13 16.85
N VAL A 124 14.24 8.46 15.99
CA VAL A 124 14.42 9.48 14.95
C VAL A 124 14.45 10.89 15.58
N LYS A 125 15.35 11.72 15.07
CA LYS A 125 15.46 13.12 15.50
C LYS A 125 14.20 13.90 15.14
N MET A 126 13.73 14.74 16.08
CA MET A 126 12.52 15.57 15.89
C MET A 126 12.64 16.59 14.75
N GLY A 127 13.85 16.97 14.36
CA GLY A 127 14.07 17.88 13.23
C GLY A 127 13.49 17.36 11.93
N ILE A 128 13.68 16.07 11.63
CA ILE A 128 13.15 15.43 10.43
C ILE A 128 11.62 15.39 10.48
N VAL A 129 11.04 15.04 11.63
CA VAL A 129 9.59 15.01 11.82
C VAL A 129 8.98 16.41 11.65
N THR A 130 9.65 17.44 12.15
CA THR A 130 9.21 18.82 12.01
C THR A 130 9.22 19.26 10.54
N ASP A 131 10.27 18.91 9.79
CA ASP A 131 10.34 19.20 8.35
C ASP A 131 9.22 18.52 7.58
N VAL A 132 8.94 17.26 7.88
CA VAL A 132 7.82 16.51 7.28
C VAL A 132 6.48 17.19 7.59
N LYS A 133 6.27 17.61 8.82
CA LYS A 133 5.05 18.33 9.22
C LYS A 133 4.88 19.65 8.47
N GLN A 134 5.95 20.40 8.30
CA GLN A 134 5.92 21.65 7.55
C GLN A 134 5.54 21.42 6.08
N GLU A 135 6.11 20.40 5.45
CA GLU A 135 5.76 20.05 4.08
C GLU A 135 4.31 19.58 3.95
N LEU A 136 3.82 18.80 4.90
CA LEU A 136 2.41 18.41 4.95
C LEU A 136 1.48 19.61 5.11
N ARG A 137 1.87 20.59 5.92
CA ARG A 137 1.11 21.83 6.08
C ARG A 137 1.07 22.64 4.79
N LYS A 138 2.18 22.74 4.07
CA LYS A 138 2.25 23.38 2.75
C LYS A 138 1.38 22.68 1.71
N ALA A 139 1.27 21.35 1.80
CA ALA A 139 0.41 20.55 0.94
C ALA A 139 -1.07 20.56 1.34
N ASN A 140 -1.46 21.32 2.37
CA ASN A 140 -2.80 21.35 2.95
C ASN A 140 -3.27 19.99 3.50
N ALA A 141 -2.35 19.14 3.93
CA ALA A 141 -2.64 17.89 4.61
C ALA A 141 -2.63 18.09 6.13
N PHE A 142 -3.69 18.70 6.66
CA PHE A 142 -3.75 19.07 8.08
C PHE A 142 -4.14 17.92 9.00
N LYS A 143 -4.79 16.89 8.46
CA LYS A 143 -5.21 15.75 9.24
C LYS A 143 -4.07 14.75 9.35
N ILE A 144 -3.33 14.82 10.43
CA ILE A 144 -2.16 13.99 10.69
C ILE A 144 -2.44 13.08 11.87
N SER A 145 -2.15 11.79 11.69
CA SER A 145 -2.23 10.79 12.74
C SER A 145 -0.85 10.20 12.98
N TYR A 146 -0.49 10.04 14.24
CA TYR A 146 0.77 9.39 14.62
C TYR A 146 0.52 7.93 14.98
N ALA A 147 1.26 7.03 14.33
CA ALA A 147 1.22 5.63 14.69
C ALA A 147 2.02 5.38 15.98
N THR A 148 1.33 4.88 17.00
CA THR A 148 1.91 4.57 18.31
C THR A 148 1.48 3.19 18.76
N ARG A 149 2.27 2.61 19.66
CA ARG A 149 1.88 1.36 20.34
C ARG A 149 1.23 1.67 21.68
N LYS A 150 0.18 0.93 22.00
CA LYS A 150 -0.44 1.05 23.31
C LYS A 150 0.55 0.57 24.41
N LYS A 151 0.74 1.41 25.41
CA LYS A 151 1.53 1.02 26.57
C LYS A 151 0.77 -0.04 27.36
N VAL A 152 1.34 -1.23 27.45
CA VAL A 152 0.82 -2.29 28.31
C VAL A 152 1.32 -2.02 29.73
N LYS A 153 0.38 -1.87 30.65
CA LYS A 153 0.71 -1.74 32.07
C LYS A 153 1.13 -3.11 32.64
#